data_4d1baddf73382dca115f2c077debcd26
#
_entry.id   4d1baddf73382dca115f2c077debcd26
#
_cell.length_a   1.000
_cell.length_b   1.000
_cell.length_c   1.000
_cell.angle_alpha   90.00
_cell.angle_beta   90.00
_cell.angle_gamma   90.00
#
_symmetry.space_group_name_H-M   'P 1'
#
loop_
_entity.id
_entity.type
_entity.pdbx_description
1 polymer ?
#
loop_
_entity_poly.entity_id
_entity_poly.type
_entity_poly.pdbx_seq_one_letter_code
_entity_poly.pdbx_strand_id
1 'polypeptide(L)' 'MYKNVIIDLKPLPVLEELIEDLTNKMLTQKAALASCGEYADPYLVQGLEADIQLLDDVIERCYAQQELINLKSEQIIGLN' A
#
# COMPACT_ATOMS: atom_id res chain seq x y z
N MET A 1 -7.46 -28.56 4.14
CA MET A 1 -8.33 -28.30 3.01
C MET A 1 -8.87 -26.90 3.00
N TYR A 2 -9.81 -26.61 3.85
CA TYR A 2 -10.39 -25.28 3.93
C TYR A 2 -9.38 -24.22 4.35
N LYS A 3 -8.43 -24.64 5.15
CA LYS A 3 -7.38 -23.76 5.66
C LYS A 3 -6.52 -23.17 4.55
N ASN A 4 -6.33 -23.93 3.48
CA ASN A 4 -5.49 -23.47 2.38
C ASN A 4 -6.13 -22.31 1.63
N VAL A 5 -7.44 -22.29 1.57
CA VAL A 5 -8.17 -21.20 0.91
C VAL A 5 -8.04 -19.92 1.72
N ILE A 6 -8.04 -20.04 3.03
CA ILE A 6 -7.96 -18.89 3.93
C ILE A 6 -6.54 -18.29 3.92
N ILE A 7 -5.54 -19.12 3.75
CA ILE A 7 -4.13 -18.68 3.76
C ILE A 7 -3.81 -17.74 2.62
N ASP A 8 -4.51 -17.86 1.49
CA ASP A 8 -4.26 -17.01 0.33
C ASP A 8 -4.67 -15.55 0.55
N LEU A 9 -5.51 -15.29 1.54
CA LEU A 9 -5.94 -13.95 1.87
C LEU A 9 -5.15 -13.43 3.07
N LYS A 10 -4.53 -12.27 2.91
CA LYS A 10 -3.84 -11.63 4.01
C LYS A 10 -4.85 -11.11 5.02
N PRO A 11 -4.64 -11.34 6.32
CA PRO A 11 -5.54 -10.79 7.34
C PRO A 11 -5.59 -9.27 7.28
N LEU A 12 -6.73 -8.69 7.62
CA LEU A 12 -6.88 -7.24 7.64
C LEU A 12 -5.82 -6.53 8.50
N PRO A 13 -5.50 -7.01 9.72
CA PRO A 13 -4.47 -6.35 10.52
C PRO A 13 -3.11 -6.29 9.82
N VAL A 14 -2.75 -7.32 9.06
CA VAL A 14 -1.49 -7.31 8.30
C VAL A 14 -1.54 -6.30 7.18
N LEU A 15 -2.68 -6.19 6.49
CA LEU A 15 -2.86 -5.20 5.43
C LEU A 15 -2.80 -3.78 6.00
N GLU A 16 -3.40 -3.55 7.15
CA GLU A 16 -3.39 -2.24 7.79
C GLU A 16 -1.96 -1.84 8.17
N GLU A 17 -1.18 -2.76 8.74
CA GLU A 17 0.22 -2.51 9.04
C GLU A 17 1.03 -2.22 7.79
N LEU A 18 0.79 -2.99 6.74
CA LEU A 18 1.49 -2.81 5.48
C LEU A 18 1.18 -1.45 4.86
N ILE A 19 -0.09 -1.05 4.88
CA ILE A 19 -0.50 0.25 4.38
C ILE A 19 0.17 1.37 5.19
N GLU A 20 0.20 1.24 6.50
CA GLU A 20 0.83 2.22 7.36
C GLU A 20 2.33 2.34 7.08
N ASP A 21 3.02 1.20 6.99
CA ASP A 21 4.45 1.18 6.69
C ASP A 21 4.75 1.80 5.33
N LEU A 22 3.98 1.44 4.31
CA LEU A 22 4.15 1.97 2.97
C LEU A 22 3.86 3.46 2.92
N THR A 23 2.82 3.89 3.63
CA THR A 23 2.47 5.31 3.72
C THR A 23 3.60 6.10 4.37
N ASN A 24 4.17 5.58 5.45
CA ASN A 24 5.29 6.22 6.13
C ASN A 24 6.53 6.31 5.23
N LYS A 25 6.81 5.26 4.47
CA LYS A 25 7.90 5.28 3.50
C LYS A 25 7.65 6.30 2.41
N MET A 26 6.43 6.38 1.91
CA MET A 26 6.07 7.37 0.90
C MET A 26 6.24 8.79 1.43
N LEU A 27 5.81 9.05 2.66
CA LEU A 27 5.97 10.36 3.28
C LEU A 27 7.44 10.71 3.47
N THR A 28 8.26 9.74 3.84
CA THR A 28 9.70 9.94 3.98
C THR A 28 10.33 10.29 2.63
N GLN A 29 9.95 9.59 1.57
CA GLN A 29 10.44 9.88 0.22
C GLN A 29 9.97 11.25 -0.25
N LYS A 30 8.73 11.62 0.02
CA LYS A 30 8.22 12.96 -0.33
C LYS A 30 8.96 14.05 0.41
N ALA A 31 9.27 13.83 1.68
CA ALA A 31 10.06 14.78 2.47
C ALA A 31 11.47 14.93 1.89
N ALA A 32 12.09 13.82 1.49
CA ALA A 32 13.39 13.86 0.86
C ALA A 32 13.35 14.64 -0.46
N LEU A 33 12.31 14.41 -1.25
CA LEU A 33 12.12 15.14 -2.51
C LEU A 33 11.94 16.63 -2.26
N ALA A 34 11.13 16.98 -1.26
CA ALA A 34 10.87 18.38 -0.92
C ALA A 34 12.13 19.09 -0.41
N SER A 35 13.04 18.36 0.22
CA SER A 35 14.29 18.94 0.72
C SER A 35 15.37 19.03 -0.35
N CYS A 36 15.17 18.43 -1.52
CA CYS A 36 16.06 18.61 -2.65
C CYS A 36 15.96 20.03 -3.16
N GLY A 37 17.09 20.71 -3.26
CA GLY A 37 17.13 22.09 -3.77
C GLY A 37 17.17 22.11 -5.29
N GLU A 38 17.28 23.33 -5.82
CA GLU A 38 17.38 23.55 -7.26
C GLU A 38 18.60 22.85 -7.89
N TYR A 39 19.60 22.59 -7.07
CA TYR A 39 20.86 21.98 -7.53
C TYR A 39 20.90 20.47 -7.32
N ALA A 40 19.76 19.87 -6.99
CA ALA A 40 19.70 18.43 -6.81
C ALA A 40 19.95 17.72 -8.13
N ASP A 41 20.59 16.55 -8.03
CA ASP A 41 20.85 15.70 -9.18
C ASP A 41 19.52 15.26 -9.81
N PRO A 42 19.31 15.53 -11.11
CA PRO A 42 18.07 15.12 -11.78
C PRO A 42 17.79 13.63 -11.66
N TYR A 43 18.82 12.80 -11.67
CA TYR A 43 18.66 11.35 -11.55
C TYR A 43 18.15 10.97 -10.16
N LEU A 44 18.60 11.66 -9.13
CA LEU A 44 18.11 11.44 -7.77
C LEU A 44 16.65 11.82 -7.66
N VAL A 45 16.28 12.97 -8.22
CA VAL A 45 14.90 13.45 -8.22
C VAL A 45 13.98 12.48 -8.95
N GLN A 46 14.40 12.02 -10.13
CA GLN A 46 13.62 11.05 -10.89
C GLN A 46 13.48 9.74 -10.13
N GLY A 47 14.52 9.28 -9.46
CA GLY A 47 14.48 8.08 -8.64
C GLY A 47 13.48 8.20 -7.50
N LEU A 48 13.48 9.34 -6.81
CA LEU A 48 12.55 9.60 -5.73
C LEU A 48 11.11 9.64 -6.23
N GLU A 49 10.88 10.32 -7.35
CA GLU A 49 9.55 10.39 -7.94
C GLU A 49 9.05 9.02 -8.37
N ALA A 50 9.91 8.21 -8.96
CA ALA A 50 9.56 6.84 -9.36
C ALA A 50 9.22 5.98 -8.15
N ASP A 51 9.99 6.10 -7.07
CA ASP A 51 9.72 5.36 -5.83
C ASP A 51 8.39 5.77 -5.22
N ILE A 52 8.10 7.08 -5.19
CA ILE A 52 6.84 7.60 -4.66
C ILE A 52 5.67 7.05 -5.48
N GLN A 53 5.78 7.06 -6.80
CA GLN A 53 4.73 6.54 -7.68
C GLN A 53 4.52 5.04 -7.44
N LEU A 54 5.59 4.28 -7.31
CA LEU A 54 5.50 2.85 -7.04
C LEU A 54 4.83 2.57 -5.70
N LEU A 55 5.22 3.30 -4.66
CA LEU A 55 4.62 3.16 -3.34
C LEU A 55 3.14 3.50 -3.37
N ASP A 56 2.76 4.56 -4.08
CA ASP A 56 1.37 4.95 -4.23
C ASP A 56 0.55 3.85 -4.89
N ASP A 57 1.08 3.26 -5.97
CA ASP A 57 0.40 2.16 -6.67
C ASP A 57 0.22 0.95 -5.77
N VAL A 58 1.24 0.60 -4.99
CA VAL A 58 1.15 -0.54 -4.08
C VAL A 58 0.14 -0.26 -2.97
N ILE A 59 0.12 0.95 -2.44
CA ILE A 59 -0.84 1.35 -1.41
C ILE A 59 -2.26 1.25 -1.95
N GLU A 60 -2.52 1.71 -3.16
CA GLU A 60 -3.83 1.61 -3.78
C GLU A 60 -4.28 0.16 -3.92
N ARG A 61 -3.36 -0.73 -4.29
CA ARG A 61 -3.66 -2.17 -4.39
C ARG A 61 -4.00 -2.76 -3.02
N CYS A 62 -3.31 -2.32 -1.98
CA CYS A 62 -3.62 -2.77 -0.62
C CYS A 62 -5.01 -2.33 -0.19
N TYR A 63 -5.40 -1.10 -0.48
CA TYR A 63 -6.75 -0.62 -0.19
C TYR A 63 -7.80 -1.40 -0.97
N ALA A 64 -7.53 -1.67 -2.25
CA ALA A 64 -8.44 -2.46 -3.07
C ALA A 64 -8.64 -3.86 -2.51
N GLN A 65 -7.57 -4.49 -2.04
CA GLN A 65 -7.64 -5.81 -1.43
C GLN A 65 -8.43 -5.77 -0.12
N GLN A 66 -8.21 -4.74 0.69
CA GLN A 66 -8.93 -4.56 1.94
C GLN A 66 -10.42 -4.40 1.70
N GLU A 67 -10.79 -3.60 0.71
CA GLU A 67 -12.17 -3.40 0.33
C GLU A 67 -12.81 -4.71 -0.14
N LEU A 68 -12.09 -5.49 -0.93
CA LEU A 68 -12.58 -6.77 -1.42
C LEU A 68 -12.82 -7.75 -0.27
N ILE A 69 -11.96 -7.78 0.72
CA ILE A 69 -12.13 -8.62 1.90
C ILE A 69 -13.39 -8.20 2.67
N ASN A 70 -13.60 -6.90 2.83
CA ASN A 70 -14.76 -6.37 3.52
C ASN A 70 -16.05 -6.72 2.78
N LEU A 71 -16.05 -6.61 1.46
CA LEU A 71 -17.22 -6.98 0.64
C LEU A 71 -17.55 -8.45 0.77
N LYS A 72 -16.53 -9.32 0.75
CA LYS A 72 -16.76 -10.75 0.92
C LYS A 72 -17.33 -11.08 2.30
N SER A 73 -16.84 -10.39 3.33
CA SER A 73 -17.37 -10.58 4.68
C SER A 73 -18.83 -10.17 4.76
N GLU A 74 -19.20 -9.06 4.16
CA GLU A 74 -20.58 -8.59 4.11
C GLU A 74 -21.48 -9.56 3.36
N GLN A 75 -21.02 -10.12 2.25
CA GLN A 75 -21.77 -11.10 1.48
C GLN A 75 -22.04 -12.37 2.29
N ILE A 76 -21.03 -12.83 3.03
CA ILE A 76 -21.20 -14.01 3.87
C ILE A 76 -22.23 -13.75 4.97
N ILE A 77 -22.17 -12.60 5.59
CA ILE A 77 -23.13 -12.20 6.62
C ILE A 77 -24.54 -12.08 6.02
N GLY A 78 -24.63 -11.53 4.82
CA GLY A 78 -25.90 -11.36 4.12
C GLY A 78 -26.56 -12.66 3.75
N LEU A 79 -25.80 -13.73 3.58
CA LEU A 79 -26.33 -15.05 3.22
C LEU A 79 -26.94 -15.79 4.42
N ASN A 80 -26.59 -15.39 5.60
CA ASN A 80 -27.14 -15.97 6.80
C ASN A 80 -28.49 -15.37 7.16
#